data_9834b6b7c1e0745739b07606614b1aa4
#
_entry.id   9834b6b7c1e0745739b07606614b1aa4
#
_cell.length_a   1.000
_cell.length_b   1.000
_cell.length_c   1.000
_cell.angle_alpha   90.00
_cell.angle_beta   90.00
_cell.angle_gamma   90.00
#
_symmetry.space_group_name_H-M   'P 1'
#
loop_
_entity.id
_entity.type
_entity.pdbx_description
1 polymer ?
#
loop_
_entity_poly.entity_id
_entity_poly.type
_entity_poly.pdbx_seq_one_letter_code
_entity_poly.pdbx_strand_id
1 'polypeptide(L)'
;MVLFFVALGLFCGAGWLFLNKGLYLLPARMCEGTLARDTVEQVLPRARSADSGSDRQEAGRRLSFWCHVTTSDDDSLSGEARVVQVSRDKWLDDYRNAGGRHQVLRVSVGDVEALAQMGPDGDTSSVYVPCDPPGLGPDEASQPYAVVGETRTDGQARAAGVPLRQALTDFAYRLTEHAYKLAECDKPRDFPDELPRYRDR
;
A
#
# COMPACT_ATOMS: atom_id res chain seq x y z
N MET A 1 -30.46 29.74 30.96
CA MET A 1 -30.53 29.46 29.51
C MET A 1 -29.15 29.28 28.89
N VAL A 2 -28.21 30.21 29.07
CA VAL A 2 -26.86 30.12 28.45
C VAL A 2 -26.11 28.84 28.86
N LEU A 3 -26.13 28.45 30.15
CA LEU A 3 -25.47 27.21 30.64
C LEU A 3 -26.01 25.93 29.96
N PHE A 4 -27.29 25.88 29.65
CA PHE A 4 -27.91 24.72 28.96
C PHE A 4 -27.42 24.57 27.53
N PHE A 5 -27.27 25.67 26.81
CA PHE A 5 -26.74 25.63 25.42
C PHE A 5 -25.26 25.30 25.39
N VAL A 6 -24.48 25.74 26.35
CA VAL A 6 -23.06 25.38 26.48
C VAL A 6 -22.90 23.88 26.81
N ALA A 7 -23.68 23.35 27.72
CA ALA A 7 -23.68 21.93 28.05
C ALA A 7 -24.09 21.06 26.84
N LEU A 8 -25.18 21.46 26.13
CA LEU A 8 -25.64 20.76 24.94
C LEU A 8 -24.59 20.78 23.82
N GLY A 9 -23.91 21.92 23.60
CA GLY A 9 -22.83 22.05 22.63
C GLY A 9 -21.61 21.16 22.95
N LEU A 10 -21.24 21.09 24.24
CA LEU A 10 -20.15 20.20 24.70
C LEU A 10 -20.52 18.71 24.56
N PHE A 11 -21.76 18.32 24.84
CA PHE A 11 -22.23 16.95 24.68
C PHE A 11 -22.30 16.54 23.18
N CYS A 12 -22.81 17.43 22.31
CA CYS A 12 -22.85 17.17 20.87
C CYS A 12 -21.43 17.11 20.27
N GLY A 13 -20.52 17.99 20.69
CA GLY A 13 -19.12 18.00 20.26
C GLY A 13 -18.35 16.76 20.71
N ALA A 14 -18.51 16.36 21.98
CA ALA A 14 -17.91 15.15 22.52
C ALA A 14 -18.46 13.89 21.86
N GLY A 15 -19.80 13.82 21.66
CA GLY A 15 -20.44 12.72 20.95
C GLY A 15 -19.96 12.59 19.50
N TRP A 16 -19.84 13.71 18.78
CA TRP A 16 -19.34 13.71 17.42
C TRP A 16 -17.88 13.27 17.32
N LEU A 17 -17.02 13.72 18.25
CA LEU A 17 -15.62 13.27 18.34
C LEU A 17 -15.51 11.77 18.66
N PHE A 18 -16.42 11.23 19.47
CA PHE A 18 -16.43 9.80 19.81
C PHE A 18 -16.88 8.93 18.66
N LEU A 19 -17.86 9.41 17.85
CA LEU A 19 -18.42 8.67 16.72
C LEU A 19 -17.50 8.60 15.50
N ASN A 20 -16.42 9.40 15.43
CA ASN A 20 -15.50 9.46 14.31
C ASN A 20 -14.10 8.96 14.65
N LYS A 21 -13.97 8.06 15.62
CA LYS A 21 -12.67 7.50 16.05
C LYS A 21 -12.33 6.15 15.44
N GLY A 22 -13.03 5.69 14.40
CA GLY A 22 -12.87 4.35 13.85
C GLY A 22 -11.42 4.02 13.47
N LEU A 23 -10.75 4.91 12.76
CA LEU A 23 -9.34 4.71 12.39
C LEU A 23 -8.40 4.70 13.61
N TYR A 24 -8.73 5.46 14.64
CA TYR A 24 -7.93 5.56 15.87
C TYR A 24 -7.96 4.27 16.70
N LEU A 25 -8.97 3.44 16.51
CA LEU A 25 -9.12 2.15 17.20
C LEU A 25 -8.35 1.02 16.50
N LEU A 26 -7.86 1.24 15.30
CA LEU A 26 -7.00 0.28 14.61
C LEU A 26 -5.70 0.05 15.41
N PRO A 27 -5.13 -1.16 15.36
CA PRO A 27 -3.81 -1.43 15.91
C PRO A 27 -2.75 -0.47 15.34
N ALA A 28 -1.70 -0.17 16.10
CA ALA A 28 -0.62 0.70 15.63
C ALA A 28 0.07 0.16 14.37
N ARG A 29 0.10 -1.18 14.23
CA ARG A 29 0.57 -1.88 13.03
C ARG A 29 -0.40 -2.99 12.67
N MET A 30 -0.68 -3.13 11.38
CA MET A 30 -1.60 -4.10 10.80
C MET A 30 -0.88 -4.95 9.75
N CYS A 31 -1.53 -6.02 9.29
CA CYS A 31 -1.03 -6.87 8.21
C CYS A 31 0.42 -7.32 8.45
N GLU A 32 0.63 -8.02 9.57
CA GLU A 32 1.96 -8.52 9.96
C GLU A 32 3.04 -7.41 10.05
N GLY A 33 2.62 -6.17 10.35
CA GLY A 33 3.52 -5.02 10.52
C GLY A 33 3.80 -4.21 9.26
N THR A 34 3.23 -4.58 8.11
CA THR A 34 3.47 -3.90 6.84
C THR A 34 2.76 -2.57 6.70
N LEU A 35 1.63 -2.39 7.41
CA LEU A 35 0.83 -1.18 7.35
C LEU A 35 0.75 -0.50 8.73
N ALA A 36 1.23 0.73 8.81
CA ALA A 36 1.13 1.55 10.00
C ALA A 36 -0.23 2.27 10.04
N ARG A 37 -0.82 2.44 11.25
CA ARG A 37 -2.06 3.20 11.44
C ARG A 37 -1.93 4.63 10.94
N ASP A 38 -0.78 5.29 11.15
CA ASP A 38 -0.54 6.66 10.70
C ASP A 38 -0.68 6.80 9.18
N THR A 39 -0.25 5.79 8.41
CA THR A 39 -0.45 5.73 6.95
C THR A 39 -1.94 5.67 6.62
N VAL A 40 -2.71 4.84 7.33
CA VAL A 40 -4.17 4.75 7.12
C VAL A 40 -4.86 6.07 7.46
N GLU A 41 -4.51 6.70 8.58
CA GLU A 41 -5.06 8.00 8.99
C GLU A 41 -4.69 9.14 8.01
N GLN A 42 -3.54 9.03 7.34
CA GLN A 42 -3.13 9.98 6.30
C GLN A 42 -3.94 9.80 5.02
N VAL A 43 -4.23 8.55 4.65
CA VAL A 43 -4.84 8.20 3.35
C VAL A 43 -6.35 8.22 3.41
N LEU A 44 -6.95 7.53 4.39
CA LEU A 44 -8.41 7.37 4.47
C LEU A 44 -9.09 8.51 5.23
N PRO A 45 -10.32 8.89 4.85
CA PRO A 45 -11.11 9.86 5.59
C PRO A 45 -11.48 9.31 6.97
N ARG A 46 -11.96 10.20 7.85
CA ARG A 46 -12.45 9.81 9.16
C ARG A 46 -13.73 8.99 9.02
N ALA A 47 -13.80 7.88 9.73
CA ALA A 47 -14.93 6.97 9.72
C ALA A 47 -15.35 6.58 11.14
N ARG A 48 -16.56 6.04 11.29
CA ARG A 48 -17.10 5.57 12.60
C ARG A 48 -16.39 4.30 13.03
N SER A 49 -16.15 3.39 12.11
CA SER A 49 -15.41 2.16 12.33
C SER A 49 -14.50 1.88 11.15
N ALA A 50 -13.47 1.11 11.39
CA ALA A 50 -12.61 0.57 10.36
C ALA A 50 -12.13 -0.83 10.79
N ASP A 51 -12.04 -1.71 9.83
CA ASP A 51 -11.52 -3.06 10.00
C ASP A 51 -10.30 -3.28 9.12
N SER A 52 -9.36 -4.11 9.59
CA SER A 52 -8.18 -4.47 8.84
C SER A 52 -8.04 -5.98 8.76
N GLY A 53 -7.55 -6.47 7.64
CA GLY A 53 -7.29 -7.89 7.44
C GLY A 53 -6.07 -8.12 6.56
N SER A 54 -5.47 -9.30 6.73
CA SER A 54 -4.42 -9.80 5.84
C SER A 54 -4.63 -11.27 5.58
N ASP A 55 -4.22 -11.70 4.39
CA ASP A 55 -4.23 -13.09 3.98
C ASP A 55 -2.95 -13.41 3.23
N ARG A 56 -2.49 -14.66 3.36
CA ARG A 56 -1.33 -15.18 2.67
C ARG A 56 -1.70 -16.48 1.99
N GLN A 57 -1.52 -16.52 0.68
CA GLN A 57 -1.73 -17.70 -0.12
C GLN A 57 -0.40 -18.23 -0.62
N GLU A 58 -0.19 -19.53 -0.47
CA GLU A 58 0.97 -20.27 -0.94
C GLU A 58 2.33 -19.78 -0.40
N ALA A 59 3.41 -20.21 -1.02
CA ALA A 59 4.80 -19.86 -0.69
C ALA A 59 5.69 -19.94 -1.95
N GLY A 60 6.92 -19.46 -1.83
CA GLY A 60 7.91 -19.48 -2.92
C GLY A 60 7.37 -18.74 -4.16
N ARG A 61 7.48 -19.38 -5.32
CA ARG A 61 7.11 -18.78 -6.61
C ARG A 61 5.64 -18.43 -6.80
N ARG A 62 4.74 -18.93 -5.94
CA ARG A 62 3.29 -18.67 -6.01
C ARG A 62 2.79 -17.85 -4.84
N LEU A 63 3.70 -17.27 -4.07
CA LEU A 63 3.35 -16.43 -2.93
C LEU A 63 2.50 -15.25 -3.39
N SER A 64 1.39 -15.05 -2.67
CA SER A 64 0.61 -13.81 -2.67
C SER A 64 0.30 -13.44 -1.22
N PHE A 65 0.51 -12.18 -0.87
CA PHE A 65 0.21 -11.60 0.44
C PHE A 65 -0.68 -10.37 0.27
N TRP A 66 -1.82 -10.36 0.93
CA TRP A 66 -2.84 -9.32 0.87
C TRP A 66 -2.95 -8.58 2.19
N CYS A 67 -3.20 -7.29 2.10
CA CYS A 67 -3.48 -6.43 3.23
C CYS A 67 -4.55 -5.41 2.84
N HIS A 68 -5.55 -5.21 3.71
CA HIS A 68 -6.59 -4.23 3.47
C HIS A 68 -7.06 -3.57 4.76
N VAL A 69 -7.55 -2.35 4.62
CA VAL A 69 -8.33 -1.62 5.62
C VAL A 69 -9.57 -1.09 4.93
N THR A 70 -10.74 -1.33 5.52
CA THR A 70 -12.03 -0.85 5.01
C THR A 70 -12.73 -0.04 6.09
N THR A 71 -13.34 1.06 5.72
CA THR A 71 -14.10 1.93 6.63
C THR A 71 -15.60 1.65 6.57
N SER A 72 -16.34 2.18 7.56
CA SER A 72 -17.82 2.15 7.58
C SER A 72 -18.49 2.89 6.43
N ASP A 73 -17.76 3.71 5.71
CA ASP A 73 -18.24 4.53 4.61
C ASP A 73 -17.80 3.98 3.22
N ASP A 74 -17.36 2.70 3.22
CA ASP A 74 -16.91 1.94 2.06
C ASP A 74 -15.61 2.48 1.40
N ASP A 75 -14.90 3.39 2.07
CA ASP A 75 -13.56 3.77 1.62
C ASP A 75 -12.56 2.71 2.01
N SER A 76 -11.60 2.40 1.15
CA SER A 76 -10.61 1.37 1.44
C SER A 76 -9.20 1.73 1.00
N LEU A 77 -8.23 1.17 1.73
CA LEU A 77 -6.82 1.11 1.38
C LEU A 77 -6.43 -0.35 1.31
N SER A 78 -5.99 -0.79 0.14
CA SER A 78 -5.63 -2.19 -0.08
C SER A 78 -4.27 -2.33 -0.75
N GLY A 79 -3.62 -3.47 -0.53
CA GLY A 79 -2.38 -3.82 -1.18
C GLY A 79 -2.20 -5.32 -1.31
N GLU A 80 -1.52 -5.71 -2.37
CA GLU A 80 -1.09 -7.07 -2.65
C GLU A 80 0.39 -7.07 -2.98
N ALA A 81 1.13 -8.05 -2.48
CA ALA A 81 2.48 -8.34 -2.94
C ALA A 81 2.59 -9.82 -3.32
N ARG A 82 3.09 -10.09 -4.51
CA ARG A 82 3.16 -11.45 -5.08
C ARG A 82 4.44 -11.70 -5.84
N VAL A 83 4.84 -12.97 -5.90
CA VAL A 83 5.89 -13.41 -6.81
C VAL A 83 5.28 -13.58 -8.21
N VAL A 84 5.87 -12.92 -9.19
CA VAL A 84 5.42 -12.97 -10.58
C VAL A 84 6.58 -13.20 -11.53
N GLN A 85 6.31 -13.91 -12.63
CA GLN A 85 7.25 -14.09 -13.73
C GLN A 85 7.16 -12.87 -14.66
N VAL A 86 7.97 -11.86 -14.39
CA VAL A 86 7.97 -10.62 -15.16
C VAL A 86 9.34 -9.97 -15.14
N SER A 87 9.80 -9.49 -16.32
CA SER A 87 10.99 -8.65 -16.39
C SER A 87 10.67 -7.22 -15.94
N ARG A 88 11.70 -6.51 -15.49
CA ARG A 88 11.59 -5.09 -15.10
C ARG A 88 10.99 -4.23 -16.23
N ASP A 89 11.46 -4.41 -17.45
CA ASP A 89 11.00 -3.60 -18.59
C ASP A 89 9.53 -3.90 -18.91
N LYS A 90 9.12 -5.17 -18.87
CA LYS A 90 7.73 -5.57 -19.05
C LYS A 90 6.83 -4.96 -17.96
N TRP A 91 7.23 -5.02 -16.69
CA TRP A 91 6.50 -4.39 -15.58
C TRP A 91 6.36 -2.89 -15.77
N LEU A 92 7.44 -2.18 -16.19
CA LEU A 92 7.40 -0.75 -16.48
C LEU A 92 6.41 -0.42 -17.61
N ASP A 93 6.43 -1.21 -18.67
CA ASP A 93 5.56 -1.01 -19.84
C ASP A 93 4.10 -1.31 -19.50
N ASP A 94 3.84 -2.40 -18.77
CA ASP A 94 2.50 -2.76 -18.32
C ASP A 94 1.90 -1.66 -17.43
N TYR A 95 2.69 -1.16 -16.46
CA TYR A 95 2.24 -0.10 -15.56
C TYR A 95 1.96 1.22 -16.29
N ARG A 96 2.81 1.61 -17.24
CA ARG A 96 2.60 2.82 -18.04
C ARG A 96 1.39 2.73 -18.96
N ASN A 97 1.10 1.53 -19.47
CA ASN A 97 0.02 1.31 -20.43
C ASN A 97 -1.34 1.05 -19.73
N ALA A 98 -1.35 0.58 -18.49
CA ALA A 98 -2.56 0.22 -17.76
C ALA A 98 -3.47 1.42 -17.46
N GLY A 99 -2.94 2.64 -17.47
CA GLY A 99 -3.64 3.82 -16.96
C GLY A 99 -3.93 4.94 -17.96
N GLY A 100 -3.76 4.76 -19.24
CA GLY A 100 -4.02 5.83 -20.22
C GLY A 100 -3.03 7.01 -20.10
N ARG A 101 -3.53 8.27 -20.16
CA ARG A 101 -2.68 9.48 -20.10
C ARG A 101 -2.36 9.91 -18.67
N HIS A 102 -1.95 9.00 -17.80
CA HIS A 102 -1.63 9.33 -16.42
C HIS A 102 -0.16 9.74 -16.25
N GLN A 103 0.07 10.63 -15.30
CA GLN A 103 1.42 10.96 -14.89
C GLN A 103 1.97 9.86 -13.99
N VAL A 104 3.04 9.21 -14.44
CA VAL A 104 3.77 8.21 -13.65
C VAL A 104 4.98 8.88 -13.02
N LEU A 105 5.08 8.82 -11.70
CA LEU A 105 6.29 9.17 -10.96
C LEU A 105 7.10 7.91 -10.68
N ARG A 106 8.41 8.03 -10.71
CA ARG A 106 9.34 6.91 -10.51
C ARG A 106 10.43 7.29 -9.52
N VAL A 107 10.73 6.39 -8.60
CA VAL A 107 11.90 6.42 -7.73
C VAL A 107 12.57 5.06 -7.72
N SER A 108 13.89 5.03 -7.47
CA SER A 108 14.64 3.76 -7.37
C SER A 108 15.80 3.89 -6.39
N VAL A 109 16.09 2.79 -5.70
CA VAL A 109 17.28 2.62 -4.86
C VAL A 109 17.81 1.20 -5.05
N GLY A 110 19.04 1.07 -5.56
CA GLY A 110 19.58 -0.21 -5.94
C GLY A 110 18.67 -0.92 -6.95
N ASP A 111 18.27 -2.14 -6.63
CA ASP A 111 17.38 -2.95 -7.47
C ASP A 111 15.89 -2.79 -7.12
N VAL A 112 15.57 -1.94 -6.13
CA VAL A 112 14.18 -1.61 -5.75
C VAL A 112 13.70 -0.47 -6.62
N GLU A 113 12.58 -0.64 -7.28
CA GLU A 113 11.98 0.36 -8.12
C GLU A 113 10.51 0.57 -7.77
N ALA A 114 10.09 1.83 -7.67
CA ALA A 114 8.72 2.17 -7.35
C ALA A 114 8.13 3.15 -8.37
N LEU A 115 6.88 2.92 -8.72
CA LEU A 115 6.06 3.75 -9.59
C LEU A 115 4.81 4.19 -8.84
N ALA A 116 4.43 5.43 -8.99
CA ALA A 116 3.15 5.94 -8.52
C ALA A 116 2.40 6.58 -9.68
N GLN A 117 1.11 6.27 -9.79
CA GLN A 117 0.23 6.74 -10.84
C GLN A 117 -0.97 7.44 -10.24
N MET A 118 -1.40 8.52 -10.84
CA MET A 118 -2.69 9.17 -10.55
C MET A 118 -3.64 8.96 -11.70
N GLY A 119 -4.87 8.57 -11.39
CA GLY A 119 -5.91 8.36 -12.38
C GLY A 119 -7.29 8.77 -11.88
N PRO A 120 -8.27 8.91 -12.80
CA PRO A 120 -9.66 9.17 -12.44
C PRO A 120 -10.31 8.02 -11.65
N ASP A 121 -9.74 6.81 -11.75
CA ASP A 121 -10.26 5.58 -11.14
C ASP A 121 -9.58 5.23 -9.80
N GLY A 122 -8.84 6.17 -9.24
CA GLY A 122 -8.09 5.98 -8.00
C GLY A 122 -6.58 6.12 -8.19
N ASP A 123 -5.89 6.34 -7.08
CA ASP A 123 -4.43 6.41 -7.07
C ASP A 123 -3.85 5.02 -6.78
N THR A 124 -2.84 4.64 -7.53
CA THR A 124 -2.14 3.36 -7.39
C THR A 124 -0.64 3.55 -7.25
N SER A 125 0.01 2.61 -6.60
CA SER A 125 1.47 2.53 -6.54
C SER A 125 1.92 1.08 -6.73
N SER A 126 3.04 0.88 -7.40
CA SER A 126 3.64 -0.43 -7.60
C SER A 126 5.13 -0.40 -7.29
N VAL A 127 5.62 -1.45 -6.62
CA VAL A 127 7.03 -1.64 -6.29
C VAL A 127 7.51 -2.96 -6.86
N TYR A 128 8.65 -2.92 -7.54
CA TYR A 128 9.29 -4.07 -8.18
C TYR A 128 10.63 -4.36 -7.52
N VAL A 129 10.86 -5.63 -7.16
CA VAL A 129 12.14 -6.14 -6.66
C VAL A 129 12.43 -7.47 -7.34
N PRO A 130 13.57 -7.61 -8.08
CA PRO A 130 13.94 -8.90 -8.65
C PRO A 130 14.06 -9.97 -7.57
N CYS A 131 13.53 -11.15 -7.85
CA CYS A 131 13.54 -12.30 -6.93
C CYS A 131 13.79 -13.58 -7.73
N ASP A 132 14.70 -14.39 -7.26
CA ASP A 132 14.86 -15.75 -7.75
C ASP A 132 14.22 -16.67 -6.68
N PRO A 133 12.95 -17.12 -6.85
CA PRO A 133 12.30 -17.97 -5.85
C PRO A 133 12.92 -19.37 -5.82
N PRO A 134 12.93 -20.04 -4.67
CA PRO A 134 13.53 -21.37 -4.54
C PRO A 134 12.77 -22.43 -5.35
N GLY A 135 13.49 -23.48 -5.75
CA GLY A 135 12.89 -24.66 -6.38
C GLY A 135 12.53 -24.49 -7.86
N LEU A 136 13.12 -23.51 -8.53
CA LEU A 136 12.99 -23.35 -9.99
C LEU A 136 13.72 -24.46 -10.73
N GLY A 137 13.07 -25.04 -11.76
CA GLY A 137 13.73 -25.92 -12.71
C GLY A 137 14.71 -25.15 -13.63
N PRO A 138 15.63 -25.85 -14.36
CA PRO A 138 16.62 -25.19 -15.23
C PRO A 138 16.02 -24.23 -16.24
N ASP A 139 14.87 -24.58 -16.82
CA ASP A 139 14.17 -23.75 -17.82
C ASP A 139 13.50 -22.53 -17.19
N GLU A 140 12.97 -22.68 -15.97
CA GLU A 140 12.35 -21.61 -15.20
C GLU A 140 13.38 -20.65 -14.62
N ALA A 141 14.55 -21.15 -14.19
CA ALA A 141 15.63 -20.33 -13.65
C ALA A 141 16.21 -19.33 -14.67
N SER A 142 15.98 -19.55 -15.96
CA SER A 142 16.34 -18.60 -17.02
C SER A 142 15.34 -17.46 -17.20
N GLN A 143 14.16 -17.55 -16.57
CA GLN A 143 13.11 -16.56 -16.66
C GLN A 143 13.22 -15.51 -15.55
N PRO A 144 12.92 -14.24 -15.83
CA PRO A 144 12.95 -13.20 -14.79
C PRO A 144 11.73 -13.34 -13.87
N TYR A 145 11.98 -13.45 -12.58
CA TYR A 145 10.99 -13.36 -11.53
C TYR A 145 11.19 -12.11 -10.67
N ALA A 146 10.13 -11.62 -10.09
CA ALA A 146 10.14 -10.49 -9.17
C ALA A 146 9.07 -10.64 -8.08
N VAL A 147 9.29 -10.02 -6.94
CA VAL A 147 8.21 -9.65 -6.04
C VAL A 147 7.68 -8.30 -6.50
N VAL A 148 6.40 -8.25 -6.80
CA VAL A 148 5.70 -7.00 -7.16
C VAL A 148 4.65 -6.72 -6.10
N GLY A 149 4.77 -5.56 -5.45
CA GLY A 149 3.78 -5.03 -4.52
C GLY A 149 2.97 -3.93 -5.20
N GLU A 150 1.66 -4.00 -5.05
CA GLU A 150 0.72 -3.02 -5.60
C GLU A 150 -0.20 -2.53 -4.51
N THR A 151 -0.49 -1.24 -4.48
CA THR A 151 -1.41 -0.63 -3.53
C THR A 151 -2.34 0.34 -4.22
N ARG A 152 -3.53 0.47 -3.67
CA ARG A 152 -4.56 1.38 -4.18
C ARG A 152 -5.49 1.84 -3.08
N THR A 153 -6.18 2.93 -3.36
CA THR A 153 -7.35 3.39 -2.62
C THR A 153 -8.60 3.24 -3.48
N ASP A 154 -9.70 2.85 -2.86
CA ASP A 154 -11.02 2.84 -3.46
C ASP A 154 -11.94 3.73 -2.60
N GLY A 155 -12.81 4.51 -3.23
CA GLY A 155 -13.64 5.51 -2.57
C GLY A 155 -12.93 6.85 -2.41
N GLN A 156 -13.19 7.54 -1.29
CA GLN A 156 -12.59 8.85 -1.02
C GLN A 156 -11.23 8.71 -0.34
N ALA A 157 -10.27 9.52 -0.77
CA ALA A 157 -9.00 9.67 -0.09
C ALA A 157 -8.92 11.04 0.60
N ARG A 158 -8.38 11.06 1.82
CA ARG A 158 -8.11 12.30 2.56
C ARG A 158 -6.91 13.05 2.02
N ALA A 159 -5.84 12.31 1.73
CA ALA A 159 -4.66 12.87 1.07
C ALA A 159 -4.89 12.94 -0.44
N ALA A 160 -4.17 13.85 -1.11
CA ALA A 160 -4.18 13.97 -2.56
C ALA A 160 -2.77 14.31 -3.06
N GLY A 161 -2.53 14.14 -4.35
CA GLY A 161 -1.27 14.52 -4.98
C GLY A 161 -0.06 13.71 -4.48
N VAL A 162 1.08 14.40 -4.31
CA VAL A 162 2.33 13.76 -3.88
C VAL A 162 2.25 13.09 -2.51
N PRO A 163 1.61 13.67 -1.47
CA PRO A 163 1.43 12.99 -0.19
C PRO A 163 0.71 11.64 -0.29
N LEU A 164 -0.35 11.54 -1.07
CA LEU A 164 -1.07 10.27 -1.28
C LEU A 164 -0.18 9.25 -2.00
N ARG A 165 0.45 9.67 -3.11
CA ARG A 165 1.37 8.79 -3.87
C ARG A 165 2.48 8.25 -3.00
N GLN A 166 3.07 9.12 -2.15
CA GLN A 166 4.12 8.70 -1.24
C GLN A 166 3.63 7.68 -0.23
N ALA A 167 2.47 7.91 0.38
CA ALA A 167 1.89 7.00 1.36
C ALA A 167 1.58 5.62 0.74
N LEU A 168 1.01 5.59 -0.47
CA LEU A 168 0.77 4.35 -1.21
C LEU A 168 2.07 3.64 -1.57
N THR A 169 3.09 4.39 -2.01
CA THR A 169 4.40 3.80 -2.35
C THR A 169 5.11 3.25 -1.13
N ASP A 170 5.10 3.97 -0.01
CA ASP A 170 5.69 3.50 1.25
C ASP A 170 4.99 2.21 1.72
N PHE A 171 3.67 2.12 1.56
CA PHE A 171 2.91 0.91 1.88
C PHE A 171 3.24 -0.23 0.91
N ALA A 172 3.24 0.00 -0.40
CA ALA A 172 3.63 -1.00 -1.40
C ALA A 172 5.05 -1.52 -1.15
N TYR A 173 5.96 -0.63 -0.75
CA TYR A 173 7.34 -0.99 -0.42
C TYR A 173 7.42 -1.93 0.78
N ARG A 174 6.71 -1.64 1.87
CA ARG A 174 6.68 -2.51 3.06
C ARG A 174 6.04 -3.86 2.77
N LEU A 175 4.99 -3.90 1.95
CA LEU A 175 4.40 -5.16 1.48
C LEU A 175 5.40 -5.98 0.67
N THR A 176 6.11 -5.33 -0.27
CA THR A 176 7.10 -5.99 -1.12
C THR A 176 8.27 -6.52 -0.32
N GLU A 177 8.80 -5.74 0.64
CA GLU A 177 9.85 -6.18 1.57
C GLU A 177 9.42 -7.42 2.38
N HIS A 178 8.19 -7.40 2.90
CA HIS A 178 7.64 -8.50 3.67
C HIS A 178 7.46 -9.76 2.80
N ALA A 179 6.83 -9.60 1.64
CA ALA A 179 6.63 -10.70 0.68
C ALA A 179 7.96 -11.26 0.16
N TYR A 180 8.99 -10.43 -0.02
CA TYR A 180 10.32 -10.88 -0.41
C TYR A 180 10.92 -11.86 0.60
N LYS A 181 10.76 -11.57 1.89
CA LYS A 181 11.19 -12.46 2.98
C LYS A 181 10.39 -13.76 3.02
N LEU A 182 9.07 -13.66 2.81
CA LEU A 182 8.17 -14.82 2.77
C LEU A 182 8.38 -15.71 1.53
N ALA A 183 8.80 -15.13 0.42
CA ALA A 183 9.10 -15.84 -0.83
C ALA A 183 10.42 -16.62 -0.77
N GLU A 184 11.26 -16.36 0.26
CA GLU A 184 12.56 -17.00 0.41
C GLU A 184 13.45 -16.84 -0.82
N CYS A 185 13.44 -15.63 -1.45
CA CYS A 185 14.24 -15.37 -2.64
C CYS A 185 15.73 -15.67 -2.38
N ASP A 186 16.38 -16.40 -3.28
CA ASP A 186 17.74 -16.94 -3.11
C ASP A 186 18.81 -15.88 -2.82
N LYS A 187 18.63 -14.67 -3.33
CA LYS A 187 19.59 -13.58 -3.12
C LYS A 187 19.16 -12.69 -1.97
N PRO A 188 19.94 -12.60 -0.88
CA PRO A 188 19.67 -11.62 0.17
C PRO A 188 19.77 -10.21 -0.42
N ARG A 189 18.82 -9.32 -0.03
CA ARG A 189 18.84 -7.93 -0.44
C ARG A 189 18.77 -7.01 0.75
N ASP A 190 19.51 -5.92 0.65
CA ASP A 190 19.41 -4.82 1.60
C ASP A 190 18.27 -3.91 1.16
N PHE A 191 17.21 -3.90 1.96
CA PHE A 191 16.11 -2.98 1.79
C PHE A 191 16.42 -1.71 2.56
N PRO A 192 16.46 -0.52 1.92
CA PRO A 192 16.64 0.73 2.63
C PRO A 192 15.47 1.00 3.58
N ASP A 193 15.72 1.72 4.67
CA ASP A 193 14.65 2.06 5.62
C ASP A 193 13.51 2.85 4.97
N GLU A 194 13.82 3.70 3.99
CA GLU A 194 12.87 4.51 3.25
C GLU A 194 13.27 4.63 1.77
N LEU A 195 12.27 4.72 0.89
CA LEU A 195 12.47 5.10 -0.50
C LEU A 195 12.61 6.63 -0.64
N PRO A 196 13.28 7.12 -1.70
CA PRO A 196 13.34 8.54 -2.00
C PRO A 196 11.94 9.14 -2.14
N ARG A 197 11.78 10.38 -1.67
CA ARG A 197 10.51 11.09 -1.74
C ARG A 197 10.24 11.61 -3.16
N TYR A 198 8.99 11.49 -3.60
CA TYR A 198 8.54 12.16 -4.82
C TYR A 198 8.63 13.68 -4.63
N ARG A 199 8.98 14.38 -5.71
CA ARG A 199 9.05 15.84 -5.73
C ARG A 199 7.87 16.39 -6.53
N ASP A 200 7.27 17.47 -6.03
CA ASP A 200 6.36 18.28 -6.84
C ASP A 200 7.15 18.89 -7.99
N ARG A 201 6.62 18.78 -9.19
CA ARG A 201 7.14 19.43 -10.40
C ARG A 201 6.17 20.49 -10.87
#